data_ef51efa8e12ed8b0649d7eb0ca6f3e1b
#
_entry.id   ef51efa8e12ed8b0649d7eb0ca6f3e1b
#
_cell.length_a   1.000
_cell.length_b   1.000
_cell.length_c   1.000
_cell.angle_alpha   90.00
_cell.angle_beta   90.00
_cell.angle_gamma   90.00
#
_symmetry.space_group_name_H-M   'P 1'
#
loop_
_entity.id
_entity.type
_entity.pdbx_description
1 polymer ?
#
loop_
_entity_poly.entity_id
_entity_poly.type
_entity_poly.pdbx_seq_one_letter_code
_entity_poly.pdbx_strand_id
1 'polypeptide(L)'
;MHFTYCPDCGSKTVPRQMGDDGAVPYCESCGKPLFDMFSTCVLSVVRDPSGRIALIKQSYGQQETYVGVAGYMKPGESGEEAALREIAEEIGLHPQRLHFLFSAWYERRGQLMLCFCADADEAAVFTLSQEVSAAKWFAPQEACDAVRPGSIIERVVRKAAGI
;
A
#
# COMPACT_ATOMS: atom_id res chain seq x y z
N MET A 1 -12.39 11.96 -0.42
CA MET A 1 -13.20 12.58 0.69
C MET A 1 -13.74 13.88 0.14
N HIS A 2 -15.05 14.02 0.11
CA HIS A 2 -15.70 15.22 -0.41
C HIS A 2 -15.90 16.24 0.71
N PHE A 3 -15.48 17.49 0.50
CA PHE A 3 -15.51 18.52 1.54
C PHE A 3 -16.81 19.30 1.54
N THR A 4 -17.68 19.07 2.53
CA THR A 4 -18.86 19.90 2.81
C THR A 4 -18.49 21.16 3.59
N TYR A 5 -17.42 21.09 4.38
CA TYR A 5 -16.86 22.20 5.15
C TYR A 5 -15.37 22.31 4.91
N CYS A 6 -14.86 23.53 4.94
CA CYS A 6 -13.42 23.79 4.80
C CYS A 6 -12.67 23.27 6.04
N PRO A 7 -11.63 22.43 5.85
CA PRO A 7 -10.86 21.91 6.98
C PRO A 7 -10.04 22.97 7.71
N ASP A 8 -9.75 24.13 7.07
CA ASP A 8 -8.93 25.17 7.69
C ASP A 8 -9.74 26.15 8.53
N CYS A 9 -10.93 26.56 8.06
CA CYS A 9 -11.71 27.62 8.71
C CYS A 9 -13.11 27.19 9.15
N GLY A 10 -13.53 25.97 8.83
CA GLY A 10 -14.85 25.45 9.18
C GLY A 10 -16.03 26.02 8.38
N SER A 11 -15.80 26.96 7.44
CA SER A 11 -16.87 27.51 6.62
C SER A 11 -17.44 26.47 5.66
N LYS A 12 -18.74 26.54 5.42
CA LYS A 12 -19.41 25.68 4.43
C LYS A 12 -18.86 25.98 3.04
N THR A 13 -18.57 24.93 2.26
CA THR A 13 -18.11 25.06 0.88
C THR A 13 -19.27 25.26 -0.09
N VAL A 14 -18.99 25.90 -1.22
CA VAL A 14 -19.91 26.05 -2.35
C VAL A 14 -19.29 25.40 -3.60
N PRO A 15 -20.10 24.81 -4.50
CA PRO A 15 -19.57 24.30 -5.76
C PRO A 15 -19.12 25.46 -6.65
N ARG A 16 -17.89 25.39 -7.18
CA ARG A 16 -17.36 26.37 -8.15
C ARG A 16 -16.75 25.63 -9.34
N GLN A 17 -17.06 26.11 -10.54
CA GLN A 17 -16.47 25.54 -11.77
C GLN A 17 -14.97 25.85 -11.81
N MET A 18 -14.14 24.79 -11.93
CA MET A 18 -12.68 24.87 -11.93
C MET A 18 -12.12 24.22 -13.20
N GLY A 19 -12.16 24.94 -14.31
CA GLY A 19 -11.64 24.44 -15.60
C GLY A 19 -12.21 23.08 -15.97
N ASP A 20 -11.32 22.13 -16.30
CA ASP A 20 -11.66 20.75 -16.71
C ASP A 20 -12.08 19.86 -15.54
N ASP A 21 -11.80 20.26 -14.30
CA ASP A 21 -12.16 19.48 -13.10
C ASP A 21 -13.65 19.57 -12.75
N GLY A 22 -14.41 20.42 -13.47
CA GLY A 22 -15.84 20.60 -13.24
C GLY A 22 -16.16 21.39 -11.96
N ALA A 23 -17.25 21.01 -11.29
CA ALA A 23 -17.68 21.68 -10.06
C ALA A 23 -16.95 21.11 -8.84
N VAL A 24 -16.01 21.88 -8.29
CA VAL A 24 -15.19 21.52 -7.13
C VAL A 24 -15.68 22.30 -5.90
N PRO A 25 -15.71 21.67 -4.68
CA PRO A 25 -15.97 22.42 -3.45
C PRO A 25 -14.99 23.58 -3.29
N TYR A 26 -15.51 24.76 -3.05
CA TYR A 26 -14.72 25.99 -2.91
C TYR A 26 -15.02 26.66 -1.57
N CYS A 27 -13.99 27.05 -0.85
CA CYS A 27 -14.13 27.87 0.35
C CYS A 27 -14.01 29.36 0.00
N GLU A 28 -15.12 30.08 0.09
CA GLU A 28 -15.12 31.55 -0.19
C GLU A 28 -14.33 32.32 0.87
N SER A 29 -14.36 31.89 2.13
CA SER A 29 -13.63 32.54 3.22
C SER A 29 -12.10 32.42 3.08
N CYS A 30 -11.59 31.27 2.63
CA CYS A 30 -10.16 31.06 2.41
C CYS A 30 -9.72 31.35 0.97
N GLY A 31 -10.65 31.52 0.04
CA GLY A 31 -10.36 31.81 -1.36
C GLY A 31 -9.74 30.66 -2.13
N LYS A 32 -10.04 29.39 -1.77
CA LYS A 32 -9.37 28.22 -2.37
C LYS A 32 -10.32 27.07 -2.72
N PRO A 33 -10.02 26.29 -3.79
CA PRO A 33 -10.70 25.03 -4.07
C PRO A 33 -10.23 23.94 -3.10
N LEU A 34 -11.08 22.92 -2.92
CA LEU A 34 -10.84 21.76 -2.07
C LEU A 34 -11.02 20.50 -2.92
N PHE A 35 -9.94 20.01 -3.48
CA PHE A 35 -9.93 18.78 -4.24
C PHE A 35 -10.07 17.56 -3.32
N ASP A 36 -10.68 16.48 -3.83
CA ASP A 36 -10.83 15.27 -3.07
C ASP A 36 -9.48 14.70 -2.62
N MET A 37 -9.40 14.33 -1.34
CA MET A 37 -8.21 13.71 -0.75
C MET A 37 -8.48 12.25 -0.50
N PHE A 38 -7.44 11.45 -0.70
CA PHE A 38 -7.43 10.02 -0.40
C PHE A 38 -6.09 9.64 0.26
N SER A 39 -6.11 8.58 1.04
CA SER A 39 -4.88 8.04 1.61
C SER A 39 -4.10 7.23 0.58
N THR A 40 -2.78 7.30 0.67
CA THR A 40 -1.88 6.47 -0.13
C THR A 40 -1.21 5.45 0.78
N CYS A 41 -1.17 4.20 0.32
CA CYS A 41 -0.55 3.07 1.01
C CYS A 41 0.45 2.39 0.08
N VAL A 42 1.45 1.76 0.67
CA VAL A 42 2.33 0.83 -0.03
C VAL A 42 1.85 -0.60 0.19
N LEU A 43 2.10 -1.48 -0.78
CA LEU A 43 1.88 -2.92 -0.69
C LEU A 43 3.07 -3.61 -1.33
N SER A 44 3.82 -4.36 -0.53
CA SER A 44 5.11 -4.90 -0.92
C SER A 44 5.18 -6.41 -0.68
N VAL A 45 5.91 -7.09 -1.54
CA VAL A 45 6.41 -8.44 -1.30
C VAL A 45 7.94 -8.43 -1.33
N VAL A 46 8.56 -9.37 -0.64
CA VAL A 46 10.01 -9.56 -0.71
C VAL A 46 10.27 -10.87 -1.44
N ARG A 47 11.19 -10.84 -2.40
CA ARG A 47 11.63 -12.01 -3.15
C ARG A 47 13.07 -12.36 -2.76
N ASP A 48 13.33 -13.63 -2.47
CA ASP A 48 14.66 -14.13 -2.18
C ASP A 48 15.43 -14.53 -3.46
N PRO A 49 16.74 -14.80 -3.39
CA PRO A 49 17.53 -15.19 -4.57
C PRO A 49 17.08 -16.49 -5.24
N SER A 50 16.33 -17.35 -4.54
CA SER A 50 15.74 -18.57 -5.11
C SER A 50 14.38 -18.34 -5.78
N GLY A 51 13.88 -17.09 -5.77
CA GLY A 51 12.60 -16.70 -6.35
C GLY A 51 11.40 -16.92 -5.44
N ARG A 52 11.58 -17.31 -4.16
CA ARG A 52 10.48 -17.44 -3.20
C ARG A 52 9.99 -16.06 -2.78
N ILE A 53 8.71 -15.98 -2.50
CA ILE A 53 8.02 -14.75 -2.10
C ILE A 53 7.68 -14.80 -0.61
N ALA A 54 8.07 -13.79 0.15
CA ALA A 54 7.67 -13.61 1.53
C ALA A 54 6.25 -13.04 1.60
N LEU A 55 5.39 -13.71 2.34
CA LEU A 55 4.05 -13.26 2.68
C LEU A 55 3.86 -13.33 4.19
N ILE A 56 2.96 -12.51 4.71
CA ILE A 56 2.69 -12.38 6.14
C ILE A 56 1.23 -12.70 6.47
N LYS A 57 0.97 -12.97 7.74
CA LYS A 57 -0.36 -12.93 8.35
C LYS A 57 -0.39 -11.80 9.36
N GLN A 58 -1.38 -10.93 9.26
CA GLN A 58 -1.60 -9.88 10.25
C GLN A 58 -2.11 -10.48 11.57
N SER A 59 -1.76 -9.86 12.70
CA SER A 59 -2.26 -10.26 14.02
C SER A 59 -3.72 -9.86 14.27
N TYR A 60 -4.31 -9.05 13.38
CA TYR A 60 -5.66 -8.51 13.44
C TYR A 60 -6.44 -8.77 12.13
N GLY A 61 -7.76 -8.70 12.20
CA GLY A 61 -8.62 -8.87 11.03
C GLY A 61 -8.79 -10.33 10.59
N GLN A 62 -8.96 -10.55 9.28
CA GLN A 62 -9.11 -11.90 8.70
C GLN A 62 -7.74 -12.57 8.59
N GLN A 63 -7.47 -13.53 9.45
CA GLN A 63 -6.18 -14.25 9.53
C GLN A 63 -6.09 -15.49 8.63
N GLU A 64 -7.10 -15.76 7.81
CA GLU A 64 -7.17 -17.00 7.03
C GLU A 64 -6.23 -17.00 5.81
N THR A 65 -6.00 -15.84 5.20
CA THR A 65 -5.15 -15.70 4.01
C THR A 65 -3.88 -14.93 4.32
N TYR A 66 -2.82 -15.25 3.56
CA TYR A 66 -1.61 -14.45 3.58
C TYR A 66 -1.78 -13.16 2.78
N VAL A 67 -0.99 -12.15 3.13
CA VAL A 67 -0.96 -10.83 2.49
C VAL A 67 0.50 -10.37 2.32
N GLY A 68 0.70 -9.29 1.55
CA GLY A 68 1.99 -8.60 1.52
C GLY A 68 2.14 -7.65 2.71
N VAL A 69 3.35 -7.16 2.92
CA VAL A 69 3.65 -6.06 3.84
C VAL A 69 2.98 -4.79 3.32
N ALA A 70 2.22 -4.08 4.17
CA ALA A 70 1.46 -2.93 3.72
C ALA A 70 1.27 -1.90 4.82
N GLY A 71 1.46 -0.62 4.49
CA GLY A 71 1.22 0.46 5.42
C GLY A 71 0.93 1.79 4.76
N TYR A 72 0.52 2.76 5.57
CA TYR A 72 0.26 4.12 5.12
C TYR A 72 1.57 4.87 4.89
N MET A 73 1.60 5.64 3.81
CA MET A 73 2.67 6.63 3.62
C MET A 73 2.55 7.74 4.68
N LYS A 74 3.70 8.16 5.20
CA LYS A 74 3.81 9.32 6.10
C LYS A 74 4.09 10.59 5.30
N PRO A 75 3.69 11.77 5.79
CA PRO A 75 4.04 13.03 5.14
C PRO A 75 5.57 13.15 4.96
N GLY A 76 6.00 13.48 3.75
CA GLY A 76 7.41 13.64 3.40
C GLY A 76 8.14 12.38 2.92
N GLU A 77 7.50 11.22 2.97
CA GLU A 77 8.05 9.99 2.41
C GLU A 77 7.75 9.85 0.91
N SER A 78 8.70 9.31 0.16
CA SER A 78 8.43 8.69 -1.14
C SER A 78 7.77 7.32 -0.97
N GLY A 79 7.19 6.78 -2.05
CA GLY A 79 6.62 5.42 -2.03
C GLY A 79 7.65 4.36 -1.72
N GLU A 80 8.87 4.53 -2.24
CA GLU A 80 10.02 3.65 -2.03
C GLU A 80 10.47 3.65 -0.57
N GLU A 81 10.60 4.82 0.06
CA GLU A 81 10.96 4.95 1.48
C GLU A 81 9.90 4.31 2.37
N ALA A 82 8.61 4.56 2.10
CA ALA A 82 7.53 3.94 2.83
C ALA A 82 7.55 2.41 2.70
N ALA A 83 7.77 1.86 1.49
CA ALA A 83 7.83 0.42 1.25
C ALA A 83 8.98 -0.24 2.02
N LEU A 84 10.18 0.35 1.99
CA LEU A 84 11.34 -0.17 2.73
C LEU A 84 11.15 -0.07 4.24
N ARG A 85 10.56 1.02 4.74
CA ARG A 85 10.25 1.21 6.15
C ARG A 85 9.26 0.15 6.65
N GLU A 86 8.15 -0.07 5.95
CA GLU A 86 7.15 -1.07 6.35
C GLU A 86 7.75 -2.49 6.33
N ILE A 87 8.57 -2.84 5.33
CA ILE A 87 9.28 -4.13 5.29
C ILE A 87 10.18 -4.30 6.52
N ALA A 88 10.93 -3.25 6.88
CA ALA A 88 11.81 -3.27 8.05
C ALA A 88 11.01 -3.34 9.36
N GLU A 89 9.94 -2.54 9.50
CA GLU A 89 9.09 -2.47 10.69
C GLU A 89 8.31 -3.77 10.92
N GLU A 90 7.71 -4.37 9.88
CA GLU A 90 6.82 -5.53 10.04
C GLU A 90 7.57 -6.87 10.10
N ILE A 91 8.62 -7.05 9.30
CA ILE A 91 9.31 -8.36 9.15
C ILE A 91 10.82 -8.32 9.35
N GLY A 92 11.40 -7.15 9.67
CA GLY A 92 12.81 -7.01 10.02
C GLY A 92 13.79 -7.21 8.86
N LEU A 93 13.34 -7.12 7.61
CA LEU A 93 14.20 -7.23 6.44
C LEU A 93 14.64 -5.85 5.94
N HIS A 94 15.86 -5.76 5.40
CA HIS A 94 16.42 -4.52 4.85
C HIS A 94 16.93 -4.71 3.42
N PRO A 95 16.01 -4.93 2.44
CA PRO A 95 16.39 -5.16 1.05
C PRO A 95 17.05 -3.90 0.46
N GLN A 96 18.07 -4.10 -0.39
CA GLN A 96 18.79 -3.02 -1.06
C GLN A 96 18.21 -2.66 -2.43
N ARG A 97 17.39 -3.54 -3.00
CA ARG A 97 16.75 -3.34 -4.30
C ARG A 97 15.25 -3.38 -4.16
N LEU A 98 14.61 -2.37 -4.73
CA LEU A 98 13.16 -2.22 -4.73
C LEU A 98 12.68 -1.92 -6.16
N HIS A 99 11.64 -2.60 -6.60
CA HIS A 99 11.06 -2.46 -7.92
C HIS A 99 9.60 -2.01 -7.79
N PHE A 100 9.28 -0.86 -8.35
CA PHE A 100 7.88 -0.45 -8.52
C PHE A 100 7.21 -1.37 -9.55
N LEU A 101 6.09 -1.95 -9.21
CA LEU A 101 5.35 -2.87 -10.07
C LEU A 101 4.20 -2.18 -10.81
N PHE A 102 3.33 -1.53 -10.07
CA PHE A 102 2.16 -0.77 -10.55
C PHE A 102 1.50 -0.03 -9.40
N SER A 103 0.58 0.88 -9.72
CA SER A 103 -0.38 1.42 -8.76
C SER A 103 -1.77 0.84 -9.00
N ALA A 104 -2.60 0.79 -7.96
CA ALA A 104 -3.98 0.32 -8.03
C ALA A 104 -4.87 1.10 -7.07
N TRP A 105 -6.10 1.37 -7.50
CA TRP A 105 -7.11 1.90 -6.61
C TRP A 105 -7.74 0.79 -5.79
N TYR A 106 -7.75 0.93 -4.46
CA TYR A 106 -8.42 0.00 -3.56
C TYR A 106 -9.78 0.52 -3.19
N GLU A 107 -10.78 0.14 -4.00
CA GLU A 107 -12.16 0.63 -3.95
C GLU A 107 -12.78 0.51 -2.56
N ARG A 108 -12.57 -0.63 -1.89
CA ARG A 108 -13.18 -0.92 -0.59
C ARG A 108 -12.83 0.11 0.49
N ARG A 109 -11.68 0.77 0.39
CA ARG A 109 -11.21 1.77 1.37
C ARG A 109 -10.98 3.15 0.78
N GLY A 110 -11.16 3.32 -0.54
CA GLY A 110 -10.88 4.59 -1.21
C GLY A 110 -9.41 5.00 -1.07
N GLN A 111 -8.48 4.09 -1.37
CA GLN A 111 -7.04 4.29 -1.18
C GLN A 111 -6.27 4.03 -2.48
N LEU A 112 -5.23 4.81 -2.70
CA LEU A 112 -4.23 4.51 -3.72
C LEU A 112 -3.18 3.55 -3.15
N MET A 113 -2.98 2.42 -3.81
CA MET A 113 -1.95 1.44 -3.45
C MET A 113 -0.78 1.56 -4.41
N LEU A 114 0.43 1.80 -3.89
CA LEU A 114 1.69 1.71 -4.63
C LEU A 114 2.30 0.34 -4.36
N CYS A 115 2.44 -0.48 -5.40
CA CYS A 115 2.80 -1.88 -5.28
C CYS A 115 4.26 -2.11 -5.66
N PHE A 116 5.00 -2.82 -4.80
CA PHE A 116 6.44 -3.04 -4.95
C PHE A 116 6.83 -4.51 -4.79
N CYS A 117 7.98 -4.86 -5.39
CA CYS A 117 8.73 -6.07 -5.09
C CYS A 117 10.12 -5.67 -4.63
N ALA A 118 10.54 -6.13 -3.45
CA ALA A 118 11.89 -5.95 -2.96
C ALA A 118 12.68 -7.25 -3.12
N ASP A 119 13.95 -7.16 -3.51
CA ASP A 119 14.85 -8.31 -3.58
C ASP A 119 15.71 -8.38 -2.32
N ALA A 120 15.59 -9.47 -1.58
CA ALA A 120 16.50 -9.80 -0.47
C ALA A 120 17.81 -10.38 -1.03
N ASP A 121 18.92 -10.08 -0.37
CA ASP A 121 20.24 -10.60 -0.77
C ASP A 121 20.41 -12.08 -0.40
N GLU A 122 19.69 -12.54 0.62
CA GLU A 122 19.64 -13.93 1.07
C GLU A 122 18.26 -14.28 1.64
N ALA A 123 17.99 -15.57 1.88
CA ALA A 123 16.79 -16.03 2.56
C ALA A 123 16.89 -15.75 4.07
N ALA A 124 16.63 -14.49 4.43
CA ALA A 124 16.76 -14.02 5.80
C ALA A 124 15.67 -14.59 6.72
N VAL A 125 16.02 -14.66 8.01
CA VAL A 125 15.08 -14.98 9.09
C VAL A 125 14.25 -13.74 9.40
N PHE A 126 12.93 -13.91 9.52
CA PHE A 126 12.03 -12.81 9.84
C PHE A 126 12.11 -12.41 11.33
N THR A 127 12.12 -11.11 11.59
CA THR A 127 11.88 -10.54 12.91
C THR A 127 10.52 -9.84 12.87
N LEU A 128 9.53 -10.47 13.50
CA LEU A 128 8.13 -10.03 13.37
C LEU A 128 7.80 -8.92 14.37
N SER A 129 7.09 -7.91 13.92
CA SER A 129 6.46 -6.91 14.79
C SER A 129 5.21 -7.49 15.49
N GLN A 130 4.60 -6.70 16.38
CA GLN A 130 3.34 -7.09 17.03
C GLN A 130 2.14 -7.12 16.06
N GLU A 131 2.26 -6.49 14.91
CA GLU A 131 1.22 -6.45 13.88
C GLU A 131 1.21 -7.69 12.98
N VAL A 132 2.26 -8.51 13.03
CA VAL A 132 2.44 -9.70 12.20
C VAL A 132 2.45 -10.95 13.07
N SER A 133 1.49 -11.85 12.85
CA SER A 133 1.39 -13.13 13.58
C SER A 133 2.23 -14.24 12.95
N ALA A 134 2.52 -14.17 11.66
CA ALA A 134 3.37 -15.13 10.94
C ALA A 134 3.96 -14.51 9.67
N ALA A 135 5.16 -14.95 9.30
CA ALA A 135 5.75 -14.69 7.98
C ALA A 135 6.35 -15.98 7.44
N LYS A 136 6.25 -16.21 6.14
CA LYS A 136 6.73 -17.42 5.49
C LYS A 136 7.19 -17.13 4.06
N TRP A 137 8.23 -17.85 3.63
CA TRP A 137 8.67 -17.93 2.24
C TRP A 137 7.86 -18.98 1.49
N PHE A 138 7.30 -18.61 0.35
CA PHE A 138 6.49 -19.47 -0.52
C PHE A 138 7.17 -19.63 -1.89
N ALA A 139 7.09 -20.82 -2.48
CA ALA A 139 7.36 -20.94 -3.91
C ALA A 139 6.37 -20.09 -4.72
N PRO A 140 6.72 -19.62 -5.93
CA PRO A 140 5.89 -18.70 -6.71
C PRO A 140 4.42 -19.10 -6.82
N GLN A 141 4.13 -20.34 -7.18
CA GLN A 141 2.75 -20.82 -7.31
C GLN A 141 2.03 -20.91 -5.96
N GLU A 142 2.72 -21.42 -4.92
CA GLU A 142 2.17 -21.49 -3.57
C GLU A 142 1.83 -20.10 -3.01
N ALA A 143 2.63 -19.06 -3.35
CA ALA A 143 2.35 -17.69 -2.96
C ALA A 143 1.04 -17.17 -3.59
N CYS A 144 0.77 -17.50 -4.85
CA CYS A 144 -0.50 -17.17 -5.50
C CYS A 144 -1.68 -17.86 -4.83
N ASP A 145 -1.53 -19.12 -4.45
CA ASP A 145 -2.59 -19.92 -3.82
C ASP A 145 -2.85 -19.49 -2.36
N ALA A 146 -1.82 -18.91 -1.69
CA ALA A 146 -1.90 -18.47 -0.31
C ALA A 146 -2.63 -17.13 -0.10
N VAL A 147 -2.74 -16.32 -1.14
CA VAL A 147 -3.38 -15.00 -1.10
C VAL A 147 -4.83 -15.05 -1.60
N ARG A 148 -5.61 -14.01 -1.29
CA ARG A 148 -7.00 -13.95 -1.74
C ARG A 148 -7.09 -13.81 -3.26
N PRO A 149 -7.82 -14.68 -3.98
CA PRO A 149 -8.03 -14.58 -5.42
C PRO A 149 -8.70 -13.26 -5.82
N GLY A 150 -8.31 -12.69 -6.96
CA GLY A 150 -8.84 -11.44 -7.51
C GLY A 150 -8.40 -10.18 -6.76
N SER A 151 -7.51 -10.31 -5.78
CA SER A 151 -7.03 -9.18 -4.97
C SER A 151 -5.84 -8.46 -5.59
N ILE A 152 -5.54 -7.25 -5.08
CA ILE A 152 -4.34 -6.50 -5.48
C ILE A 152 -3.07 -7.31 -5.11
N ILE A 153 -3.05 -7.99 -3.96
CA ILE A 153 -1.88 -8.77 -3.55
C ILE A 153 -1.63 -9.96 -4.48
N GLU A 154 -2.65 -10.63 -4.99
CA GLU A 154 -2.46 -11.68 -6.01
C GLU A 154 -1.75 -11.13 -7.26
N ARG A 155 -2.16 -9.96 -7.74
CA ARG A 155 -1.51 -9.28 -8.88
C ARG A 155 -0.06 -8.93 -8.57
N VAL A 156 0.23 -8.48 -7.34
CA VAL A 156 1.61 -8.19 -6.88
C VAL A 156 2.45 -9.46 -6.90
N VAL A 157 1.95 -10.55 -6.31
CA VAL A 157 2.65 -11.85 -6.26
C VAL A 157 2.93 -12.36 -7.67
N ARG A 158 1.93 -12.40 -8.55
CA ARG A 158 2.11 -12.85 -9.95
C ARG A 158 3.19 -12.04 -10.66
N LYS A 159 3.13 -10.72 -10.54
CA LYS A 159 4.09 -9.84 -11.22
C LYS A 159 5.50 -9.95 -10.63
N ALA A 160 5.63 -10.12 -9.31
CA ALA A 160 6.91 -10.34 -8.65
C ALA A 160 7.53 -11.70 -9.01
N ALA A 161 6.70 -12.72 -9.18
CA ALA A 161 7.10 -14.07 -9.56
C ALA A 161 7.32 -14.27 -11.07
N GLY A 162 6.88 -13.32 -11.91
CA GLY A 162 6.98 -13.42 -13.37
C GLY A 162 6.01 -14.44 -14.00
N ILE A 163 4.82 -14.66 -13.39
CA ILE A 163 3.79 -15.62 -13.84
C ILE A 163 2.42 -14.98 -14.01
#